data_ee24c98d1d9b76cb8b89b73d8f5586f1
#
_entry.id   ee24c98d1d9b76cb8b89b73d8f5586f1
#
_cell.length_a   1.000
_cell.length_b   1.000
_cell.length_c   1.000
_cell.angle_alpha   90.00
_cell.angle_beta   90.00
_cell.angle_gamma   90.00
#
_symmetry.space_group_name_H-M   'P 1'
#
loop_
_entity.id
_entity.type
_entity.pdbx_description
1 polymer ?
#
loop_
_entity_poly.entity_id
_entity_poly.type
_entity_poly.pdbx_seq_one_letter_code
_entity_poly.pdbx_strand_id
1 'polypeptide(L)'
;NVGSILRSAGAFGFKQIIALKGAAALWSPKVLRAGMGAHFDLRLVEAVAPEALEALAVPLLVTSSHGGAYLHQASLPWPCAWVLGHEGQGVSPALEARAAQRIRIAQPGGEESLNVAAAAAICLHTSGAGRA
;
A
#
# COMPACT_ATOMS: atom_id res chain seq x y z
N ASN A 1 0.62 -5.16 -11.60
CA ASN A 1 0.79 -4.18 -10.51
C ASN A 1 1.14 -4.82 -9.16
N VAL A 2 0.46 -5.91 -8.82
CA VAL A 2 0.68 -6.53 -7.50
C VAL A 2 2.11 -7.01 -7.32
N GLY A 3 2.68 -7.69 -8.31
CA GLY A 3 4.06 -8.14 -8.24
C GLY A 3 5.06 -6.99 -8.05
N SER A 4 4.85 -5.88 -8.75
CA SER A 4 5.67 -4.69 -8.59
C SER A 4 5.53 -4.08 -7.20
N ILE A 5 4.34 -4.12 -6.61
CA ILE A 5 4.11 -3.65 -5.24
C ILE A 5 4.89 -4.50 -4.24
N LEU A 6 4.85 -5.82 -4.41
CA LEU A 6 5.62 -6.73 -3.55
C LEU A 6 7.12 -6.42 -3.62
N ARG A 7 7.61 -6.20 -4.83
CA ARG A 7 9.03 -5.87 -5.04
C ARG A 7 9.40 -4.56 -4.34
N SER A 8 8.59 -3.53 -4.48
CA SER A 8 8.81 -2.24 -3.82
C SER A 8 8.75 -2.37 -2.30
N ALA A 9 7.76 -3.10 -1.78
CA ALA A 9 7.63 -3.30 -0.34
C ALA A 9 8.88 -3.95 0.25
N GLY A 10 9.36 -5.02 -0.37
CA GLY A 10 10.58 -5.69 0.07
C GLY A 10 11.79 -4.75 0.04
N ALA A 11 11.94 -4.00 -1.04
CA ALA A 11 13.06 -3.08 -1.21
C ALA A 11 13.08 -1.97 -0.15
N PHE A 12 11.90 -1.49 0.26
CA PHE A 12 11.81 -0.33 1.15
C PHE A 12 11.55 -0.69 2.61
N GLY A 13 11.79 -1.95 2.99
CA GLY A 13 11.81 -2.37 4.39
C GLY A 13 10.49 -2.85 4.97
N PHE A 14 9.47 -3.03 4.15
CA PHE A 14 8.21 -3.64 4.58
C PHE A 14 8.33 -5.16 4.53
N LYS A 15 7.85 -5.83 5.56
CA LYS A 15 8.07 -7.27 5.71
C LYS A 15 6.83 -8.11 5.45
N GLN A 16 5.65 -7.49 5.39
CA GLN A 16 4.41 -8.23 5.28
C GLN A 16 3.47 -7.59 4.27
N ILE A 17 2.81 -8.44 3.50
CA ILE A 17 1.75 -8.05 2.57
C ILE A 17 0.48 -8.78 2.98
N ILE A 18 -0.61 -8.04 3.07
CA ILE A 18 -1.92 -8.59 3.37
C ILE A 18 -2.82 -8.31 2.17
N ALA A 19 -3.27 -9.36 1.51
CA ALA A 19 -4.24 -9.26 0.43
C ALA A 19 -5.63 -9.52 0.97
N LEU A 20 -6.52 -8.56 0.80
CA LEU A 20 -7.91 -8.70 1.22
C LEU A 20 -8.67 -9.61 0.27
N LYS A 21 -9.81 -10.13 0.72
CA LYS A 21 -10.70 -10.93 -0.13
C LYS A 21 -11.02 -10.17 -1.41
N GLY A 22 -10.92 -10.85 -2.53
CA GLY A 22 -11.17 -10.27 -3.85
C GLY A 22 -9.95 -9.62 -4.50
N ALA A 23 -8.83 -9.51 -3.80
CA ALA A 23 -7.60 -9.03 -4.40
C ALA A 23 -6.96 -10.10 -5.30
N ALA A 24 -6.02 -9.68 -6.15
CA ALA A 24 -5.31 -10.60 -7.01
C ALA A 24 -4.56 -11.66 -6.19
N ALA A 25 -4.47 -12.88 -6.73
CA ALA A 25 -3.74 -13.97 -6.09
C ALA A 25 -2.24 -13.67 -6.05
N LEU A 26 -1.67 -13.60 -4.85
CA LEU A 26 -0.27 -13.22 -4.68
C LEU A 26 0.71 -14.23 -5.27
N TRP A 27 0.32 -15.49 -5.33
CA TRP A 27 1.17 -16.57 -5.81
C TRP A 27 0.89 -16.99 -7.26
N SER A 28 0.10 -16.22 -7.99
CA SER A 28 -0.13 -16.51 -9.40
C SER A 28 1.18 -16.38 -10.19
N PRO A 29 1.33 -17.11 -11.32
CA PRO A 29 2.54 -17.03 -12.13
C PRO A 29 2.87 -15.61 -12.58
N LYS A 30 1.86 -14.82 -12.91
CA LYS A 30 2.04 -13.43 -13.32
C LYS A 30 2.64 -12.58 -12.21
N VAL A 31 2.12 -12.71 -10.99
CA VAL A 31 2.61 -11.97 -9.84
C VAL A 31 4.00 -12.43 -9.42
N LEU A 32 4.26 -13.74 -9.47
CA LEU A 32 5.59 -14.29 -9.20
C LEU A 32 6.64 -13.72 -10.14
N ARG A 33 6.34 -13.66 -11.43
CA ARG A 33 7.28 -13.10 -12.41
C ARG A 33 7.55 -11.63 -12.15
N ALA A 34 6.52 -10.84 -11.92
CA ALA A 34 6.66 -9.41 -11.68
C ALA A 34 7.34 -9.10 -10.35
N GLY A 35 7.22 -9.99 -9.37
CA GLY A 35 7.80 -9.81 -8.04
C GLY A 35 9.31 -9.99 -7.99
N MET A 36 9.91 -10.61 -9.00
CA MET A 36 11.37 -10.75 -9.12
C MET A 36 12.03 -11.34 -7.86
N GLY A 37 11.38 -12.34 -7.24
CA GLY A 37 11.91 -13.01 -6.06
C GLY A 37 11.51 -12.39 -4.72
N ALA A 38 10.79 -11.28 -4.71
CA ALA A 38 10.38 -10.63 -3.46
C ALA A 38 9.53 -11.53 -2.55
N HIS A 39 8.80 -12.48 -3.15
CA HIS A 39 7.95 -13.42 -2.41
C HIS A 39 8.70 -14.18 -1.33
N PHE A 40 9.99 -14.44 -1.54
CA PHE A 40 10.78 -15.25 -0.61
C PHE A 40 11.21 -14.50 0.64
N ASP A 41 11.14 -13.17 0.60
CA ASP A 41 11.56 -12.31 1.72
C ASP A 41 10.38 -11.65 2.45
N LEU A 42 9.16 -11.90 1.99
CA LEU A 42 7.96 -11.28 2.54
C LEU A 42 7.06 -12.31 3.21
N ARG A 43 6.38 -11.88 4.27
CA ARG A 43 5.27 -12.65 4.84
C ARG A 43 4.01 -12.28 4.08
N LEU A 44 3.41 -13.24 3.40
CA LEU A 44 2.24 -13.04 2.56
C LEU A 44 1.02 -13.70 3.19
N VAL A 45 -0.04 -12.92 3.37
CA VAL A 45 -1.33 -13.40 3.89
C VAL A 45 -2.40 -13.05 2.87
N GLU A 46 -3.19 -14.04 2.47
CA GLU A 46 -4.22 -13.87 1.45
C GLU A 46 -5.63 -14.03 1.98
N ALA A 47 -6.59 -13.54 1.21
CA ALA A 47 -8.03 -13.72 1.46
C ALA A 47 -8.47 -13.23 2.84
N VAL A 48 -7.87 -12.15 3.32
CA VAL A 48 -8.17 -11.59 4.64
C VAL A 48 -9.43 -10.73 4.57
N ALA A 49 -10.35 -10.94 5.52
CA ALA A 49 -11.52 -10.08 5.64
C ALA A 49 -11.09 -8.70 6.19
N PRO A 50 -11.67 -7.60 5.68
CA PRO A 50 -11.28 -6.26 6.16
C PRO A 50 -11.38 -6.08 7.68
N GLU A 51 -12.33 -6.76 8.32
CA GLU A 51 -12.51 -6.68 9.77
C GLU A 51 -11.31 -7.22 10.54
N ALA A 52 -10.56 -8.15 9.96
CA ALA A 52 -9.38 -8.72 10.58
C ALA A 52 -8.25 -7.69 10.73
N LEU A 53 -8.29 -6.59 9.98
CA LEU A 53 -7.29 -5.52 10.10
C LEU A 53 -7.36 -4.79 11.44
N GLU A 54 -8.46 -4.91 12.17
CA GLU A 54 -8.55 -4.36 13.53
C GLU A 54 -7.53 -4.95 14.48
N ALA A 55 -7.05 -6.16 14.19
CA ALA A 55 -6.03 -6.81 15.00
C ALA A 55 -4.63 -6.27 14.76
N LEU A 56 -4.42 -5.45 13.74
CA LEU A 56 -3.11 -4.86 13.48
C LEU A 56 -2.76 -3.83 14.54
N ALA A 57 -1.54 -3.94 15.07
CA ALA A 57 -1.05 -3.04 16.10
C ALA A 57 -0.41 -1.76 15.55
N VAL A 58 -0.43 -1.57 14.24
CA VAL A 58 0.20 -0.40 13.59
C VAL A 58 -0.86 0.48 12.94
N PRO A 59 -0.60 1.80 12.84
CA PRO A 59 -1.55 2.71 12.20
C PRO A 59 -1.69 2.42 10.72
N LEU A 60 -2.92 2.55 10.22
CA LEU A 60 -3.23 2.42 8.81
C LEU A 60 -3.13 3.78 8.13
N LEU A 61 -2.37 3.83 7.04
CA LEU A 61 -2.27 5.00 6.17
C LEU A 61 -2.99 4.67 4.87
N VAL A 62 -3.99 5.45 4.52
CA VAL A 62 -4.82 5.19 3.35
C VAL A 62 -4.49 6.18 2.25
N THR A 63 -4.22 5.65 1.04
CA THR A 63 -4.03 6.51 -0.13
C THR A 63 -5.38 7.06 -0.59
N SER A 64 -5.39 8.34 -0.93
CA SER A 64 -6.60 9.03 -1.38
C SER A 64 -6.28 9.90 -2.58
N SER A 65 -7.22 9.99 -3.53
CA SER A 65 -7.08 10.90 -4.67
C SER A 65 -7.73 12.26 -4.43
N HIS A 66 -8.55 12.38 -3.38
CA HIS A 66 -9.43 13.54 -3.20
C HIS A 66 -9.37 14.19 -1.83
N GLY A 67 -8.41 13.91 -1.01
CA GLY A 67 -8.34 14.51 0.30
C GLY A 67 -7.22 13.97 1.13
N GLY A 68 -7.11 14.49 2.36
CA GLY A 68 -6.03 14.12 3.25
C GLY A 68 -4.80 14.99 3.06
N ALA A 69 -3.77 14.70 3.81
CA ALA A 69 -2.51 15.43 3.77
C ALA A 69 -1.68 15.03 2.55
N TYR A 70 -0.92 15.98 2.02
CA TYR A 70 0.06 15.65 0.99
C TYR A 70 1.22 14.85 1.59
N LEU A 71 1.61 13.80 0.91
CA LEU A 71 2.68 12.90 1.37
C LEU A 71 3.96 13.64 1.74
N HIS A 72 4.39 14.60 0.90
CA HIS A 72 5.65 15.33 1.11
C HIS A 72 5.58 16.31 2.29
N GLN A 73 4.40 16.57 2.83
CA GLN A 73 4.19 17.46 3.97
C GLN A 73 3.76 16.70 5.23
N ALA A 74 3.48 15.42 5.11
CA ALA A 74 2.95 14.64 6.22
C ALA A 74 4.06 14.15 7.14
N SER A 75 3.72 14.05 8.43
CA SER A 75 4.56 13.35 9.39
C SER A 75 4.05 11.90 9.48
N LEU A 76 4.83 10.96 8.96
CA LEU A 76 4.41 9.57 8.85
C LEU A 76 4.89 8.77 10.05
N PRO A 77 4.01 7.95 10.65
CA PRO A 77 4.39 7.07 11.74
C PRO A 77 5.23 5.89 11.21
N TRP A 78 6.05 5.31 12.08
CA TRP A 78 6.73 4.06 11.82
C TRP A 78 6.74 3.22 13.10
N PRO A 79 6.39 1.93 13.03
CA PRO A 79 5.90 1.22 11.85
C PRO A 79 4.51 1.70 11.41
N CYS A 80 4.14 1.33 10.19
CA CYS A 80 2.84 1.68 9.63
C CYS A 80 2.41 0.63 8.61
N ALA A 81 1.14 0.65 8.24
CA ALA A 81 0.60 -0.19 7.18
C ALA A 81 -0.07 0.70 6.13
N TRP A 82 0.33 0.55 4.89
CA TRP A 82 -0.28 1.27 3.78
C TRP A 82 -1.45 0.46 3.21
N VAL A 83 -2.58 1.13 3.02
CA VAL A 83 -3.74 0.57 2.34
C VAL A 83 -3.80 1.18 0.96
N LEU A 84 -3.67 0.31 -0.05
CA LEU A 84 -3.66 0.71 -1.45
C LEU A 84 -5.00 0.32 -2.08
N GLY A 85 -5.63 1.27 -2.74
CA GLY A 85 -6.94 1.06 -3.33
C GLY A 85 -6.88 0.38 -4.69
N HIS A 86 -8.04 -0.12 -5.11
CA HIS A 86 -8.23 -0.65 -6.44
C HIS A 86 -8.26 0.49 -7.46
N GLU A 87 -7.65 0.29 -8.62
CA GLU A 87 -7.70 1.27 -9.71
C GLU A 87 -9.16 1.55 -10.07
N GLY A 88 -9.51 2.84 -10.14
CA GLY A 88 -10.86 3.28 -10.46
C GLY A 88 -11.84 3.32 -9.31
N GLN A 89 -11.69 2.45 -8.30
CA GLN A 89 -12.60 2.42 -7.15
C GLN A 89 -11.98 2.99 -5.88
N GLY A 90 -10.67 3.02 -5.79
CA GLY A 90 -9.98 3.48 -4.59
C GLY A 90 -10.16 2.54 -3.40
N VAL A 91 -9.96 3.07 -2.21
CA VAL A 91 -10.11 2.33 -0.95
C VAL A 91 -11.57 2.37 -0.51
N SER A 92 -12.08 1.26 0.04
CA SER A 92 -13.46 1.20 0.50
C SER A 92 -13.72 2.18 1.65
N PRO A 93 -14.96 2.69 1.77
CA PRO A 93 -15.29 3.60 2.87
C PRO A 93 -15.05 3.00 4.26
N ALA A 94 -15.25 1.70 4.41
CA ALA A 94 -15.04 1.03 5.69
C ALA A 94 -13.56 1.07 6.11
N LEU A 95 -12.64 0.91 5.16
CA LEU A 95 -11.21 1.01 5.43
C LEU A 95 -10.78 2.46 5.64
N GLU A 96 -11.32 3.39 4.87
CA GLU A 96 -11.04 4.81 5.08
C GLU A 96 -11.45 5.27 6.48
N ALA A 97 -12.55 4.76 7.00
CA ALA A 97 -13.02 5.10 8.34
C ALA A 97 -12.06 4.64 9.44
N ARG A 98 -11.21 3.66 9.15
CA ARG A 98 -10.22 3.12 10.10
C ARG A 98 -8.84 3.74 9.94
N ALA A 99 -8.65 4.61 8.96
CA ALA A 99 -7.35 5.21 8.68
C ALA A 99 -6.92 6.14 9.80
N ALA A 100 -5.68 5.99 10.25
CA ALA A 100 -5.06 6.98 11.13
C ALA A 100 -4.78 8.26 10.36
N GLN A 101 -4.40 8.13 9.10
CA GLN A 101 -4.19 9.27 8.20
C GLN A 101 -4.64 8.91 6.79
N ARG A 102 -5.16 9.89 6.08
CA ARG A 102 -5.40 9.83 4.64
C ARG A 102 -4.31 10.64 3.97
N ILE A 103 -3.66 10.04 3.00
CA ILE A 103 -2.48 10.62 2.34
C ILE A 103 -2.72 10.67 0.84
N ARG A 104 -2.37 11.80 0.25
CA ARG A 104 -2.40 11.94 -1.21
C ARG A 104 -1.06 12.41 -1.74
N ILE A 105 -0.77 12.02 -2.96
CA ILE A 105 0.46 12.40 -3.65
C ILE A 105 0.19 13.66 -4.45
N ALA A 106 0.99 14.70 -4.24
CA ALA A 106 0.84 15.94 -5.00
C ALA A 106 1.19 15.70 -6.47
N GLN A 107 0.37 16.24 -7.34
CA GLN A 107 0.54 16.11 -8.79
C GLN A 107 0.45 17.51 -9.43
N PRO A 108 1.56 18.29 -9.40
CA PRO A 108 1.54 19.65 -9.95
C PRO A 108 1.19 19.73 -11.43
N GLY A 109 1.39 18.65 -12.16
CA GLY A 109 1.06 18.56 -13.59
C GLY A 109 -0.40 18.32 -13.91
N GLY A 110 -1.25 18.20 -12.89
CA GLY A 110 -2.68 17.89 -13.03
C GLY A 110 -3.04 16.65 -12.25
N GLU A 111 -4.20 16.69 -11.59
CA GLU A 111 -4.63 15.60 -10.74
C GLU A 111 -5.34 14.52 -11.56
N GLU A 112 -4.67 13.40 -11.72
CA GLU A 112 -5.22 12.19 -12.30
C GLU A 112 -4.90 11.01 -11.40
N SER A 113 -5.60 9.89 -11.61
CA SER A 113 -5.28 8.66 -10.90
C SER A 113 -3.91 8.17 -11.32
N LEU A 114 -3.02 7.99 -10.36
CA LEU A 114 -1.74 7.33 -10.60
C LEU A 114 -1.94 5.82 -10.70
N ASN A 115 -1.08 5.16 -11.46
CA ASN A 115 -0.97 3.72 -11.44
C ASN A 115 -0.73 3.28 -9.98
N VAL A 116 -1.46 2.26 -9.51
CA VAL A 116 -1.37 1.85 -8.11
C VAL A 116 0.02 1.38 -7.69
N ALA A 117 0.76 0.74 -8.60
CA ALA A 117 2.13 0.33 -8.30
C ALA A 117 3.07 1.52 -8.18
N ALA A 118 2.87 2.56 -9.00
CA ALA A 118 3.64 3.80 -8.90
C ALA A 118 3.34 4.52 -7.59
N ALA A 119 2.06 4.65 -7.25
CA ALA A 119 1.66 5.25 -5.98
C ALA A 119 2.23 4.49 -4.79
N ALA A 120 2.18 3.16 -4.84
CA ALA A 120 2.75 2.31 -3.81
C ALA A 120 4.25 2.56 -3.65
N ALA A 121 5.00 2.57 -4.74
CA ALA A 121 6.45 2.78 -4.68
C ALA A 121 6.79 4.12 -4.02
N ILE A 122 6.07 5.17 -4.37
CA ILE A 122 6.28 6.51 -3.80
C ILE A 122 6.00 6.51 -2.30
N CYS A 123 4.87 5.96 -1.87
CA CYS A 123 4.48 5.92 -0.46
C CYS A 123 5.41 5.04 0.37
N LEU A 124 5.72 3.85 -0.12
CA LEU A 124 6.59 2.91 0.58
C LEU A 124 8.00 3.47 0.73
N HIS A 125 8.53 4.06 -0.34
CA HIS A 125 9.85 4.68 -0.27
C HIS A 125 9.88 5.83 0.72
N THR A 126 8.92 6.73 0.66
CA THR A 126 8.89 7.91 1.53
C THR A 126 8.83 7.51 3.01
N SER A 127 8.03 6.50 3.35
CA SER A 127 7.91 6.07 4.75
C SER A 127 9.07 5.20 5.20
N GLY A 128 9.68 4.41 4.30
CA GLY A 128 10.73 3.46 4.64
C GLY A 128 12.15 4.02 4.53
N ALA A 129 12.39 5.01 3.68
CA ALA A 129 13.73 5.48 3.36
C ALA A 129 14.50 5.99 4.58
N GLY A 130 13.82 6.61 5.53
CA GLY A 130 14.44 7.10 6.75
C GLY A 130 14.91 6.00 7.70
N ARG A 131 14.69 4.73 7.35
CA ARG A 131 15.07 3.57 8.17
C ARG A 131 16.31 2.85 7.64
N ALA A 132 16.85 3.35 6.55
CA ALA A 132 18.07 2.78 5.98
C ALA A 132 19.28 2.98 6.89
#